data_a71c98c79eb004f9a07b8e06f3e89e9a
#
_entry.id   a71c98c79eb004f9a07b8e06f3e89e9a
#
_cell.length_a   1.000
_cell.length_b   1.000
_cell.length_c   1.000
_cell.angle_alpha   90.00
_cell.angle_beta   90.00
_cell.angle_gamma   90.00
#
_symmetry.space_group_name_H-M   'P 1'
#
loop_
_entity.id
_entity.type
_entity.pdbx_description
1 polymer ?
#
loop_
_entity_poly.entity_id
_entity_poly.type
_entity_poly.pdbx_seq_one_letter_code
_entity_poly.pdbx_strand_id
1 'polypeptide(L)'
;SLPDSESSRDLLKTEILTAIGECRKASSLDAFLRQHQVFGAFKYQIHLNGELFDAKALLIVGLRAAFPAIGDLTVDDLPSQEKWVAEPLRTLGFEVIDKTATPKTMISAGLTHVLNAYPTAHTQTFEKHPLGAFVRSSLAKAVERVCEERLLVKGSVGNGNWAETSWVAVFDPKITKSAQSGVYVVYLFDQAGRHVYLSL
;
A
#
# COMPACT_ATOMS: atom_id res chain seq x y z
N SER A 1 5.26 -20.06 -0.16
CA SER A 1 5.36 -19.14 1.00
C SER A 1 6.67 -18.39 0.92
N LEU A 2 6.69 -17.16 1.45
CA LEU A 2 7.94 -16.45 1.69
C LEU A 2 8.88 -17.27 2.58
N PRO A 3 10.20 -17.07 2.47
CA PRO A 3 11.16 -17.64 3.40
C PRO A 3 10.83 -17.26 4.84
N ASP A 4 10.90 -18.22 5.76
CA ASP A 4 10.44 -18.05 7.14
C ASP A 4 11.42 -17.27 8.03
N SER A 5 12.70 -17.14 7.64
CA SER A 5 13.70 -16.41 8.41
C SER A 5 13.71 -14.89 8.08
N GLU A 6 13.95 -14.06 9.09
CA GLU A 6 14.12 -12.61 8.94
C GLU A 6 15.25 -12.28 7.94
N SER A 7 16.38 -12.96 8.07
CA SER A 7 17.54 -12.80 7.16
C SER A 7 17.18 -13.07 5.68
N SER A 8 16.35 -14.09 5.42
CA SER A 8 15.91 -14.40 4.06
C SER A 8 14.93 -13.37 3.50
N ARG A 9 14.11 -12.77 4.36
CA ARG A 9 13.20 -11.67 3.97
C ARG A 9 13.97 -10.41 3.64
N ASP A 10 14.98 -10.07 4.43
CA ASP A 10 15.85 -8.91 4.19
C ASP A 10 16.66 -9.07 2.91
N LEU A 11 17.17 -10.28 2.65
CA LEU A 11 17.84 -10.60 1.39
C LEU A 11 16.88 -10.40 0.21
N LEU A 12 15.69 -10.99 0.25
CA LEU A 12 14.70 -10.85 -0.82
C LEU A 12 14.31 -9.39 -1.05
N LYS A 13 14.09 -8.62 0.02
CA LYS A 13 13.80 -7.19 -0.08
C LYS A 13 14.93 -6.43 -0.76
N THR A 14 16.17 -6.71 -0.42
CA THR A 14 17.36 -6.10 -1.01
C THR A 14 17.45 -6.40 -2.51
N GLU A 15 17.21 -7.64 -2.91
CA GLU A 15 17.24 -8.04 -4.32
C GLU A 15 16.10 -7.41 -5.13
N ILE A 16 14.90 -7.27 -4.55
CA ILE A 16 13.79 -6.54 -5.19
C ILE A 16 14.16 -5.05 -5.39
N LEU A 17 14.76 -4.40 -4.39
CA LEU A 17 15.20 -3.01 -4.52
C LEU A 17 16.31 -2.86 -5.57
N THR A 18 17.21 -3.84 -5.69
CA THR A 18 18.23 -3.90 -6.74
C THR A 18 17.58 -4.01 -8.11
N ALA A 19 16.61 -4.91 -8.28
CA ALA A 19 15.85 -5.06 -9.52
C ALA A 19 15.05 -3.78 -9.90
N ILE A 20 14.52 -3.05 -8.94
CA ILE A 20 13.91 -1.72 -9.16
C ILE A 20 14.97 -0.74 -9.70
N GLY A 21 16.18 -0.75 -9.13
CA GLY A 21 17.30 0.06 -9.61
C GLY A 21 17.71 -0.26 -11.05
N GLU A 22 17.71 -1.53 -11.43
CA GLU A 22 17.95 -1.98 -12.80
C GLU A 22 16.82 -1.56 -13.75
N CYS A 23 15.58 -1.70 -13.33
CA CYS A 23 14.40 -1.26 -14.08
C CYS A 23 14.44 0.24 -14.39
N ARG A 24 14.90 1.07 -13.46
CA ARG A 24 15.09 2.52 -13.66
C ARG A 24 16.20 2.85 -14.66
N LYS A 25 17.23 2.03 -14.73
CA LYS A 25 18.38 2.21 -15.67
C LYS A 25 18.09 1.68 -17.07
N ALA A 26 17.12 0.79 -17.20
CA ALA A 26 16.72 0.23 -18.49
C ALA A 26 16.13 1.32 -19.39
N SER A 27 16.31 1.18 -20.70
CA SER A 27 15.77 2.11 -21.71
C SER A 27 14.25 2.17 -21.73
N SER A 28 13.58 1.11 -21.25
CA SER A 28 12.13 1.01 -21.04
C SER A 28 11.81 -0.15 -20.11
N LEU A 29 10.59 -0.16 -19.56
CA LEU A 29 10.06 -1.30 -18.80
C LEU A 29 10.10 -2.59 -19.65
N ASP A 30 9.74 -2.49 -20.92
CA ASP A 30 9.74 -3.64 -21.84
C ASP A 30 11.17 -4.22 -22.05
N ALA A 31 12.18 -3.36 -22.10
CA ALA A 31 13.60 -3.80 -22.18
C ALA A 31 14.00 -4.56 -20.91
N PHE A 32 13.62 -4.08 -19.72
CA PHE A 32 13.86 -4.77 -18.46
C PHE A 32 13.15 -6.14 -18.42
N LEU A 33 11.86 -6.18 -18.80
CA LEU A 33 11.10 -7.43 -18.80
C LEU A 33 11.67 -8.48 -19.76
N ARG A 34 12.15 -8.04 -20.93
CA ARG A 34 12.84 -8.92 -21.91
C ARG A 34 14.16 -9.44 -21.37
N GLN A 35 14.97 -8.56 -20.78
CA GLN A 35 16.28 -8.93 -20.20
C GLN A 35 16.13 -10.06 -19.17
N HIS A 36 15.10 -9.97 -18.33
CA HIS A 36 14.83 -10.94 -17.28
C HIS A 36 13.88 -12.06 -17.69
N GLN A 37 13.38 -12.09 -18.93
CA GLN A 37 12.44 -13.07 -19.46
C GLN A 37 11.17 -13.20 -18.60
N VAL A 38 10.64 -12.06 -18.13
CA VAL A 38 9.40 -11.97 -17.34
C VAL A 38 8.36 -11.19 -18.11
N PHE A 39 7.56 -11.89 -18.92
CA PHE A 39 6.55 -11.30 -19.79
C PHE A 39 5.15 -11.47 -19.20
N GLY A 40 4.27 -10.51 -19.44
CA GLY A 40 2.85 -10.62 -19.13
C GLY A 40 2.20 -9.30 -18.71
N ALA A 41 0.89 -9.31 -18.65
CA ALA A 41 0.09 -8.23 -18.07
C ALA A 41 -0.11 -8.53 -16.57
N PHE A 42 0.54 -7.75 -15.72
CA PHE A 42 0.50 -7.97 -14.29
C PHE A 42 -0.55 -7.10 -13.61
N LYS A 43 -1.29 -7.71 -12.69
CA LYS A 43 -2.38 -7.07 -11.95
C LYS A 43 -1.89 -6.08 -10.89
N TYR A 44 -0.77 -6.40 -10.23
CA TYR A 44 -0.25 -5.64 -9.10
C TYR A 44 0.96 -4.82 -9.48
N GLN A 45 1.09 -3.63 -8.86
CA GLN A 45 2.26 -2.76 -9.00
C GLN A 45 2.83 -2.42 -7.62
N ILE A 46 4.16 -2.35 -7.51
CA ILE A 46 4.85 -1.73 -6.38
C ILE A 46 4.86 -0.22 -6.62
N HIS A 47 4.40 0.55 -5.64
CA HIS A 47 4.55 2.00 -5.61
C HIS A 47 5.75 2.38 -4.74
N LEU A 48 6.74 3.04 -5.32
CA LEU A 48 7.93 3.48 -4.62
C LEU A 48 8.37 4.86 -5.11
N ASN A 49 8.41 5.84 -4.20
CA ASN A 49 8.84 7.22 -4.47
C ASN A 49 8.10 7.90 -5.65
N GLY A 50 6.81 7.62 -5.80
CA GLY A 50 5.99 8.17 -6.88
C GLY A 50 6.04 7.39 -8.19
N GLU A 51 6.86 6.36 -8.30
CA GLU A 51 6.96 5.49 -9.46
C GLU A 51 6.21 4.17 -9.25
N LEU A 52 5.78 3.56 -10.35
CA LEU A 52 5.03 2.30 -10.37
C LEU A 52 5.80 1.24 -11.13
N PHE A 53 6.00 0.08 -10.52
CA PHE A 53 6.73 -1.05 -11.07
C PHE A 53 5.88 -2.32 -11.06
N ASP A 54 6.05 -3.20 -12.04
CA ASP A 54 5.31 -4.46 -12.09
C ASP A 54 5.74 -5.40 -10.94
N ALA A 55 4.82 -5.59 -10.00
CA ALA A 55 5.07 -6.30 -8.75
C ALA A 55 5.47 -7.77 -8.95
N LYS A 56 4.79 -8.47 -9.86
CA LYS A 56 5.06 -9.89 -10.13
C LYS A 56 6.41 -10.08 -10.80
N ALA A 57 6.74 -9.20 -11.77
CA ALA A 57 8.04 -9.25 -12.43
C ALA A 57 9.19 -9.04 -11.45
N LEU A 58 9.09 -8.00 -10.61
CA LEU A 58 10.12 -7.71 -9.60
C LEU A 58 10.23 -8.80 -8.53
N LEU A 59 9.10 -9.39 -8.13
CA LEU A 59 9.13 -10.50 -7.18
C LEU A 59 9.85 -11.72 -7.76
N ILE A 60 9.60 -12.06 -9.03
CA ILE A 60 10.28 -13.18 -9.71
C ILE A 60 11.78 -12.91 -9.84
N VAL A 61 12.16 -11.72 -10.30
CA VAL A 61 13.58 -11.33 -10.44
C VAL A 61 14.27 -11.36 -9.08
N GLY A 62 13.64 -10.79 -8.04
CA GLY A 62 14.18 -10.80 -6.68
C GLY A 62 14.30 -12.21 -6.10
N LEU A 63 13.32 -13.08 -6.33
CA LEU A 63 13.38 -14.49 -5.87
C LEU A 63 14.49 -15.28 -6.52
N ARG A 64 14.69 -15.13 -7.85
CA ARG A 64 15.80 -15.76 -8.58
C ARG A 64 17.16 -15.30 -8.05
N ALA A 65 17.31 -14.00 -7.78
CA ALA A 65 18.56 -13.43 -7.27
C ALA A 65 18.83 -13.84 -5.82
N ALA A 66 17.83 -13.75 -4.95
CA ALA A 66 17.98 -14.07 -3.54
C ALA A 66 18.17 -15.59 -3.28
N PHE A 67 17.56 -16.42 -4.13
CA PHE A 67 17.51 -17.87 -3.93
C PHE A 67 17.82 -18.64 -5.22
N PRO A 68 19.09 -18.66 -5.69
CA PRO A 68 19.45 -19.34 -6.94
C PRO A 68 19.09 -20.81 -7.02
N ALA A 69 18.93 -21.47 -5.87
CA ALA A 69 18.50 -22.86 -5.77
C ALA A 69 17.06 -23.11 -6.25
N ILE A 70 16.22 -22.05 -6.38
CA ILE A 70 14.85 -22.16 -6.92
C ILE A 70 14.89 -22.43 -8.44
N GLY A 71 16.00 -22.15 -9.10
CA GLY A 71 16.14 -22.27 -10.56
C GLY A 71 15.44 -21.14 -11.33
N ASP A 72 15.08 -21.42 -12.58
CA ASP A 72 14.47 -20.45 -13.50
C ASP A 72 12.97 -20.28 -13.24
N LEU A 73 12.61 -19.74 -12.08
CA LEU A 73 11.20 -19.42 -11.74
C LEU A 73 10.60 -18.52 -12.82
N THR A 74 9.53 -18.96 -13.47
CA THR A 74 8.86 -18.22 -14.54
C THR A 74 7.58 -17.53 -14.05
N VAL A 75 6.96 -16.73 -14.91
CA VAL A 75 5.67 -16.10 -14.61
C VAL A 75 4.54 -17.12 -14.44
N ASP A 76 4.66 -18.28 -15.05
CA ASP A 76 3.65 -19.35 -14.97
C ASP A 76 3.75 -20.13 -13.65
N ASP A 77 4.93 -20.18 -13.05
CA ASP A 77 5.17 -20.86 -11.77
C ASP A 77 4.62 -20.05 -10.58
N LEU A 78 4.37 -18.77 -10.74
CA LEU A 78 3.84 -17.91 -9.70
C LEU A 78 2.41 -17.47 -10.02
N PRO A 79 1.39 -17.96 -9.27
CA PRO A 79 0.00 -17.53 -9.49
C PRO A 79 -0.16 -16.01 -9.31
N SER A 80 -1.03 -15.38 -10.13
CA SER A 80 -1.24 -13.93 -10.11
C SER A 80 -2.23 -13.45 -9.03
N GLN A 81 -2.58 -14.30 -8.08
CA GLN A 81 -3.49 -13.99 -6.98
C GLN A 81 -2.78 -13.14 -5.91
N GLU A 82 -3.56 -12.38 -5.15
CA GLU A 82 -3.07 -11.50 -4.08
C GLU A 82 -2.14 -12.20 -3.10
N LYS A 83 -2.55 -13.38 -2.63
CA LYS A 83 -1.79 -14.24 -1.70
C LYS A 83 -0.36 -14.56 -2.17
N TRP A 84 -0.13 -14.64 -3.48
CA TRP A 84 1.16 -15.06 -4.03
C TRP A 84 2.04 -13.90 -4.48
N VAL A 85 1.45 -12.72 -4.75
CA VAL A 85 2.19 -11.56 -5.25
C VAL A 85 2.12 -10.38 -4.29
N ALA A 86 0.92 -9.89 -3.98
CA ALA A 86 0.77 -8.66 -3.22
C ALA A 86 1.02 -8.82 -1.72
N GLU A 87 0.50 -9.88 -1.09
CA GLU A 87 0.71 -10.13 0.34
C GLU A 87 2.20 -10.34 0.69
N PRO A 88 2.97 -11.16 -0.03
CA PRO A 88 4.41 -11.28 0.19
C PRO A 88 5.15 -9.95 0.13
N LEU A 89 4.88 -9.14 -0.88
CA LEU A 89 5.52 -7.84 -1.05
C LEU A 89 5.13 -6.84 0.05
N ARG A 90 3.86 -6.82 0.46
CA ARG A 90 3.41 -6.01 1.62
C ARG A 90 4.08 -6.43 2.91
N THR A 91 4.28 -7.75 3.13
CA THR A 91 5.01 -8.28 4.29
C THR A 91 6.47 -7.81 4.30
N LEU A 92 7.08 -7.62 3.12
CA LEU A 92 8.41 -7.04 2.98
C LEU A 92 8.41 -5.49 3.13
N GLY A 93 7.24 -4.87 3.32
CA GLY A 93 7.11 -3.43 3.53
C GLY A 93 6.98 -2.61 2.24
N PHE A 94 6.63 -3.23 1.10
CA PHE A 94 6.32 -2.51 -0.12
C PHE A 94 4.84 -2.06 -0.15
N GLU A 95 4.60 -0.87 -0.67
CA GLU A 95 3.24 -0.44 -1.04
C GLU A 95 2.86 -1.13 -2.36
N VAL A 96 1.80 -1.96 -2.35
CA VAL A 96 1.35 -2.70 -3.53
C VAL A 96 -0.06 -2.28 -3.93
N ILE A 97 -0.19 -1.84 -5.17
CA ILE A 97 -1.43 -1.34 -5.78
C ILE A 97 -1.99 -2.39 -6.75
N ASP A 98 -3.30 -2.63 -6.70
CA ASP A 98 -4.03 -3.40 -7.71
C ASP A 98 -4.44 -2.48 -8.86
N LYS A 99 -3.91 -2.71 -10.08
CA LYS A 99 -4.26 -1.94 -11.29
C LYS A 99 -5.75 -2.02 -11.66
N THR A 100 -6.42 -3.07 -11.22
CA THR A 100 -7.85 -3.29 -11.51
C THR A 100 -8.76 -2.80 -10.39
N ALA A 101 -8.17 -2.36 -9.26
CA ALA A 101 -8.93 -1.86 -8.13
C ALA A 101 -9.65 -0.57 -8.50
N THR A 102 -10.96 -0.58 -8.40
CA THR A 102 -11.76 0.64 -8.49
C THR A 102 -11.53 1.50 -7.25
N PRO A 103 -11.76 2.82 -7.29
CA PRO A 103 -11.69 3.68 -6.11
C PRO A 103 -12.52 3.13 -4.94
N LYS A 104 -13.71 2.60 -5.23
CA LYS A 104 -14.56 1.95 -4.22
C LYS A 104 -13.87 0.76 -3.53
N THR A 105 -13.23 -0.11 -4.31
CA THR A 105 -12.50 -1.28 -3.77
C THR A 105 -11.30 -0.83 -2.94
N MET A 106 -10.58 0.20 -3.38
CA MET A 106 -9.44 0.76 -2.65
C MET A 106 -9.87 1.39 -1.32
N ILE A 107 -11.00 2.12 -1.29
CA ILE A 107 -11.54 2.69 -0.05
C ILE A 107 -11.93 1.55 0.89
N SER A 108 -12.71 0.56 0.43
CA SER A 108 -13.14 -0.58 1.25
C SER A 108 -11.94 -1.34 1.86
N ALA A 109 -10.92 -1.64 1.04
CA ALA A 109 -9.70 -2.29 1.52
C ALA A 109 -8.95 -1.43 2.54
N GLY A 110 -8.86 -0.11 2.30
CA GLY A 110 -8.24 0.84 3.20
C GLY A 110 -8.95 0.97 4.54
N LEU A 111 -10.28 1.04 4.54
CA LEU A 111 -11.10 1.05 5.76
C LEU A 111 -10.89 -0.23 6.57
N THR A 112 -10.93 -1.40 5.91
CA THR A 112 -10.68 -2.71 6.53
C THR A 112 -9.27 -2.79 7.13
N HIS A 113 -8.25 -2.27 6.41
CA HIS A 113 -6.87 -2.24 6.91
C HIS A 113 -6.77 -1.43 8.21
N VAL A 114 -7.38 -0.24 8.27
CA VAL A 114 -7.37 0.58 9.50
C VAL A 114 -8.06 -0.16 10.64
N LEU A 115 -9.25 -0.73 10.41
CA LEU A 115 -9.99 -1.48 11.45
C LEU A 115 -9.15 -2.63 12.02
N ASN A 116 -8.46 -3.39 11.18
CA ASN A 116 -7.64 -4.52 11.61
C ASN A 116 -6.35 -4.09 12.32
N ALA A 117 -5.73 -2.99 11.88
CA ALA A 117 -4.43 -2.56 12.38
C ALA A 117 -4.51 -1.65 13.62
N TYR A 118 -5.56 -0.84 13.74
CA TYR A 118 -5.66 0.22 14.75
C TYR A 118 -5.58 -0.28 16.20
N PRO A 119 -6.27 -1.38 16.60
CA PRO A 119 -6.22 -1.88 17.98
C PRO A 119 -4.79 -2.22 18.43
N THR A 120 -4.01 -2.85 17.55
CA THR A 120 -2.61 -3.19 17.84
C THR A 120 -1.71 -1.96 17.77
N ALA A 121 -1.87 -1.13 16.73
CA ALA A 121 -1.07 0.08 16.54
C ALA A 121 -1.22 1.05 17.73
N HIS A 122 -2.43 1.19 18.27
CA HIS A 122 -2.73 2.06 19.42
C HIS A 122 -1.93 1.70 20.68
N THR A 123 -1.45 0.47 20.80
CA THR A 123 -0.59 0.02 21.93
C THR A 123 0.90 0.23 21.64
N GLN A 124 1.27 0.67 20.45
CA GLN A 124 2.66 0.85 20.01
C GLN A 124 3.05 2.33 20.00
N THR A 125 4.34 2.58 19.82
CA THR A 125 4.87 3.95 19.71
C THR A 125 4.22 4.68 18.54
N PHE A 126 3.70 5.87 18.81
CA PHE A 126 3.01 6.71 17.82
C PHE A 126 3.97 7.26 16.74
N GLU A 127 5.19 7.64 17.16
CA GLU A 127 6.13 8.33 16.28
C GLU A 127 6.53 7.47 15.09
N LYS A 128 6.37 8.02 13.87
CA LYS A 128 6.69 7.37 12.59
C LYS A 128 5.97 6.03 12.34
N HIS A 129 4.89 5.77 13.07
CA HIS A 129 4.14 4.51 12.88
C HIS A 129 3.55 4.44 11.46
N PRO A 130 3.69 3.29 10.75
CA PRO A 130 3.26 3.14 9.34
C PRO A 130 1.77 3.42 9.12
N LEU A 131 0.91 3.04 10.08
CA LEU A 131 -0.53 3.27 9.99
C LEU A 131 -0.87 4.76 9.92
N GLY A 132 -0.11 5.62 10.61
CA GLY A 132 -0.29 7.06 10.55
C GLY A 132 -0.01 7.62 9.16
N ALA A 133 1.05 7.16 8.50
CA ALA A 133 1.36 7.51 7.11
C ALA A 133 0.29 6.97 6.16
N PHE A 134 -0.16 5.73 6.36
CA PHE A 134 -1.21 5.10 5.55
C PHE A 134 -2.51 5.90 5.59
N VAL A 135 -3.02 6.26 6.76
CA VAL A 135 -4.28 7.01 6.91
C VAL A 135 -4.18 8.41 6.30
N ARG A 136 -3.04 9.12 6.55
CA ARG A 136 -2.82 10.47 6.03
C ARG A 136 -2.57 10.54 4.52
N SER A 137 -2.08 9.48 3.89
CA SER A 137 -1.74 9.48 2.47
C SER A 137 -2.54 8.47 1.65
N SER A 138 -2.34 7.17 1.83
CA SER A 138 -2.90 6.15 0.95
C SER A 138 -4.42 6.10 1.01
N LEU A 139 -5.00 6.06 2.22
CA LEU A 139 -6.46 6.04 2.39
C LEU A 139 -7.09 7.38 2.02
N ALA A 140 -6.49 8.50 2.43
CA ALA A 140 -6.98 9.83 2.06
C ALA A 140 -7.01 10.01 0.53
N LYS A 141 -5.94 9.62 -0.19
CA LYS A 141 -5.92 9.66 -1.66
C LYS A 141 -6.94 8.73 -2.31
N ALA A 142 -7.22 7.56 -1.73
CA ALA A 142 -8.27 6.67 -2.24
C ALA A 142 -9.65 7.33 -2.16
N VAL A 143 -9.94 8.02 -1.06
CA VAL A 143 -11.18 8.80 -0.90
C VAL A 143 -11.20 10.00 -1.84
N GLU A 144 -10.09 10.75 -1.98
CA GLU A 144 -9.96 11.89 -2.87
C GLU A 144 -10.31 11.55 -4.33
N ARG A 145 -9.95 10.36 -4.81
CA ARG A 145 -10.26 9.91 -6.17
C ARG A 145 -11.75 9.77 -6.51
N VAL A 146 -12.62 9.69 -5.51
CA VAL A 146 -14.08 9.64 -5.71
C VAL A 146 -14.76 10.97 -5.41
N CYS A 147 -14.01 11.94 -4.91
CA CYS A 147 -14.51 13.26 -4.60
C CYS A 147 -14.36 14.20 -5.79
N GLU A 148 -15.15 15.28 -5.80
CA GLU A 148 -14.92 16.39 -6.73
C GLU A 148 -13.58 17.07 -6.43
N GLU A 149 -12.83 17.49 -7.47
CA GLU A 149 -11.49 18.10 -7.37
C GLU A 149 -11.39 19.28 -6.39
N ARG A 150 -12.50 19.99 -6.16
CA ARG A 150 -12.58 21.12 -5.22
C ARG A 150 -12.55 20.73 -3.75
N LEU A 151 -12.80 19.45 -3.43
CA LEU A 151 -12.89 18.97 -2.06
C LEU A 151 -11.50 18.61 -1.53
N LEU A 152 -11.27 18.86 -0.24
CA LEU A 152 -10.04 18.49 0.46
C LEU A 152 -10.28 17.23 1.28
N VAL A 153 -9.37 16.29 1.19
CA VAL A 153 -9.40 15.07 2.01
C VAL A 153 -8.21 15.06 2.95
N LYS A 154 -8.46 14.81 4.23
CA LYS A 154 -7.43 14.68 5.26
C LYS A 154 -7.72 13.48 6.12
N GLY A 155 -6.65 12.77 6.53
CA GLY A 155 -6.72 11.69 7.50
C GLY A 155 -5.90 11.98 8.75
N SER A 156 -6.31 11.44 9.89
CA SER A 156 -5.57 11.56 11.14
C SER A 156 -5.76 10.32 12.01
N VAL A 157 -4.68 9.93 12.67
CA VAL A 157 -4.65 8.93 13.74
C VAL A 157 -4.27 9.54 15.09
N GLY A 158 -4.20 10.88 15.14
CA GLY A 158 -3.78 11.66 16.29
C GLY A 158 -2.68 12.66 15.96
N ASN A 159 -2.25 13.43 16.97
CA ASN A 159 -1.20 14.42 16.88
C ASN A 159 -0.27 14.31 18.10
N GLY A 160 0.92 13.78 17.91
CA GLY A 160 1.88 13.47 18.98
C GLY A 160 1.55 12.19 19.75
N ASN A 161 0.27 11.86 19.89
CA ASN A 161 -0.23 10.63 20.49
C ASN A 161 -1.35 10.04 19.64
N TRP A 162 -1.67 8.75 19.86
CA TRP A 162 -2.82 8.09 19.25
C TRP A 162 -4.12 8.77 19.69
N ALA A 163 -5.00 9.02 18.74
CA ALA A 163 -6.36 9.47 19.04
C ALA A 163 -7.22 8.29 19.51
N GLU A 164 -8.25 8.53 20.32
CA GLU A 164 -9.26 7.51 20.63
C GLU A 164 -10.04 7.12 19.37
N THR A 165 -10.25 8.08 18.48
CA THR A 165 -10.93 7.90 17.21
C THR A 165 -10.05 8.43 16.08
N SER A 166 -9.55 7.53 15.24
CA SER A 166 -8.92 7.93 13.97
C SER A 166 -9.99 8.30 12.95
N TRP A 167 -9.63 9.11 11.95
CA TRP A 167 -10.61 9.60 10.99
C TRP A 167 -10.02 9.92 9.62
N VAL A 168 -10.89 9.90 8.59
CA VAL A 168 -10.65 10.49 7.28
C VAL A 168 -11.83 11.39 6.93
N ALA A 169 -11.59 12.66 6.72
CA ALA A 169 -12.61 13.67 6.49
C ALA A 169 -12.49 14.33 5.12
N VAL A 170 -13.63 14.68 4.56
CA VAL A 170 -13.79 15.38 3.29
C VAL A 170 -14.40 16.76 3.56
N PHE A 171 -13.71 17.81 3.16
CA PHE A 171 -14.07 19.21 3.40
C PHE A 171 -14.37 19.94 2.11
N ASP A 172 -15.40 20.76 2.10
CA ASP A 172 -15.51 21.85 1.13
C ASP A 172 -14.73 23.06 1.68
N PRO A 173 -13.63 23.48 1.02
CA PRO A 173 -12.78 24.58 1.53
C PRO A 173 -13.51 25.94 1.56
N LYS A 174 -14.69 26.05 0.91
CA LYS A 174 -15.58 27.23 1.01
C LYS A 174 -16.37 27.24 2.32
N ILE A 175 -16.57 26.07 2.96
CA ILE A 175 -17.31 25.91 4.21
C ILE A 175 -16.35 25.78 5.39
N THR A 176 -15.41 24.83 5.32
CA THR A 176 -14.39 24.61 6.36
C THR A 176 -13.14 23.96 5.78
N LYS A 177 -12.00 24.18 6.47
CA LYS A 177 -10.72 23.53 6.18
C LYS A 177 -10.19 22.71 7.36
N SER A 178 -11.01 22.59 8.42
CA SER A 178 -10.63 22.01 9.70
C SER A 178 -11.69 21.04 10.19
N ALA A 179 -11.27 19.94 10.79
CA ALA A 179 -12.13 18.98 11.48
C ALA A 179 -12.61 19.48 12.87
N GLN A 180 -12.28 20.71 13.26
CA GLN A 180 -12.66 21.27 14.56
C GLN A 180 -13.95 22.12 14.51
N SER A 181 -14.36 22.53 13.31
CA SER A 181 -15.56 23.37 13.15
C SER A 181 -16.09 23.30 11.72
N GLY A 182 -17.39 23.53 11.56
CA GLY A 182 -18.09 23.54 10.29
C GLY A 182 -18.77 22.21 9.99
N VAL A 183 -19.22 22.04 8.75
CA VAL A 183 -19.91 20.85 8.24
C VAL A 183 -18.99 20.14 7.28
N TYR A 184 -18.79 18.84 7.46
CA TYR A 184 -17.94 17.99 6.63
C TYR A 184 -18.31 16.51 6.78
N VAL A 185 -18.05 15.72 5.75
CA VAL A 185 -18.25 14.26 5.79
C VAL A 185 -17.02 13.61 6.39
N VAL A 186 -17.20 12.64 7.29
CA VAL A 186 -16.07 11.98 7.95
C VAL A 186 -16.30 10.49 8.17
N TYR A 187 -15.27 9.69 7.87
CA TYR A 187 -15.14 8.32 8.35
C TYR A 187 -14.47 8.34 9.73
N LEU A 188 -15.18 7.82 10.72
CA LEU A 188 -14.69 7.69 12.10
C LEU A 188 -14.48 6.22 12.43
N PHE A 189 -13.29 5.87 12.91
CA PHE A 189 -12.94 4.49 13.26
C PHE A 189 -13.01 4.30 14.78
N ASP A 190 -13.67 3.26 15.23
CA ASP A 190 -13.64 2.93 16.66
C ASP A 190 -12.27 2.36 17.06
N GLN A 191 -11.86 2.60 18.29
CA GLN A 191 -10.57 2.15 18.82
C GLN A 191 -10.45 0.63 18.86
N ALA A 192 -11.56 -0.08 19.02
CA ALA A 192 -11.59 -1.53 19.06
C ALA A 192 -11.50 -2.19 17.68
N GLY A 193 -11.48 -1.40 16.60
CA GLY A 193 -11.37 -1.89 15.22
C GLY A 193 -12.58 -2.67 14.71
N ARG A 194 -13.75 -2.45 15.29
CA ARG A 194 -14.97 -3.20 14.94
C ARG A 194 -15.85 -2.46 13.95
N HIS A 195 -15.85 -1.12 14.02
CA HIS A 195 -16.78 -0.30 13.25
C HIS A 195 -16.08 0.91 12.64
N VAL A 196 -16.53 1.29 11.46
CA VAL A 196 -16.30 2.58 10.85
C VAL A 196 -17.66 3.26 10.63
N TYR A 197 -17.77 4.49 11.09
CA TYR A 197 -18.96 5.30 10.95
C TYR A 197 -18.74 6.36 9.89
N LEU A 198 -19.73 6.55 9.01
CA LEU A 198 -19.79 7.70 8.12
C LEU A 198 -20.71 8.73 8.75
N SER A 199 -20.20 9.91 9.02
CA SER A 199 -20.93 10.99 9.68
C SER A 199 -20.83 12.30 8.92
N LEU A 200 -21.77 13.19 9.15
CA LEU A 200 -21.83 14.55 8.66
C LEU A 200 -21.88 15.50 9.85
#